data_6377e90d3a4810f31e9e2ab7bfb86c22
#
_entry.id   6377e90d3a4810f31e9e2ab7bfb86c22
#
_cell.length_a   1.000
_cell.length_b   1.000
_cell.length_c   1.000
_cell.angle_alpha   90.00
_cell.angle_beta   90.00
_cell.angle_gamma   90.00
#
_symmetry.space_group_name_H-M   'P 1'
#
loop_
_entity.id
_entity.type
_entity.pdbx_description
1 polymer ?
#
loop_
_entity_poly.entity_id
_entity_poly.type
_entity_poly.pdbx_seq_one_letter_code
_entity_poly.pdbx_strand_id
1 'polypeptide(L)'
;DVYKRQLMKRAFGTDTTKALDEQDTGKILAALKITAQPVNRQTADGLLLMQTCCKRAFIRGAFMAAGSISDPNKAYHFEIVCHTKEQAKQLQELLCGFDTDAKIVERKGHYVVYIKEGAHIVDSLNIMEAYVSLMKLENVRILKEMRNSVNRKVNCETANISKTVNAAVKQIEDIR
;
A
#
# COMPACT_ATOMS: atom_id res chain seq x y z
N ASP A 1 15.52 -2.13 13.73
CA ASP A 1 14.57 -2.30 14.83
C ASP A 1 14.87 -1.57 16.14
N VAL A 2 15.87 -0.71 16.11
CA VAL A 2 16.23 0.14 17.26
C VAL A 2 15.08 1.10 17.60
N TYR A 3 14.36 1.63 16.60
CA TYR A 3 13.22 2.55 16.80
C TYR A 3 12.02 1.89 17.47
N LYS A 4 11.70 0.65 17.14
CA LYS A 4 10.61 -0.10 17.81
C LYS A 4 10.93 -0.26 19.29
N ARG A 5 12.15 -0.62 19.62
CA ARG A 5 12.61 -0.79 21.02
C ARG A 5 12.54 0.50 21.79
N GLN A 6 13.02 1.61 21.22
CA GLN A 6 12.96 2.92 21.86
C GLN A 6 11.52 3.40 22.07
N LEU A 7 10.64 3.17 21.10
CA LEU A 7 9.23 3.55 21.21
C LEU A 7 8.53 2.76 22.30
N MET A 8 8.73 1.45 22.35
CA MET A 8 8.14 0.56 23.36
C MET A 8 8.67 0.89 24.77
N LYS A 9 9.97 1.16 24.90
CA LYS A 9 10.57 1.55 26.16
C LYS A 9 10.04 2.90 26.66
N ARG A 10 9.84 3.88 25.78
CA ARG A 10 9.27 5.20 26.13
C ARG A 10 7.79 5.14 26.48
N ALA A 11 7.01 4.36 25.71
CA ALA A 11 5.57 4.31 25.87
C ALA A 11 5.12 3.40 27.02
N PHE A 12 5.82 2.29 27.26
CA PHE A 12 5.38 1.23 28.17
C PHE A 12 6.45 0.82 29.20
N GLY A 13 7.64 1.41 29.17
CA GLY A 13 8.74 1.05 30.08
C GLY A 13 9.33 -0.35 29.86
N THR A 14 8.90 -1.05 28.80
CA THR A 14 9.27 -2.44 28.52
C THR A 14 10.45 -2.54 27.58
N ASP A 15 11.40 -3.42 27.90
CA ASP A 15 12.55 -3.71 27.04
C ASP A 15 12.24 -4.90 26.14
N THR A 16 11.99 -4.63 24.86
CA THR A 16 11.62 -5.62 23.84
C THR A 16 12.79 -6.49 23.34
N THR A 17 13.91 -6.52 24.04
CA THR A 17 15.02 -7.44 23.73
C THR A 17 14.71 -8.89 24.07
N LYS A 18 13.72 -9.12 24.92
CA LYS A 18 13.18 -10.44 25.30
C LYS A 18 11.76 -10.57 24.76
N ALA A 19 11.28 -11.80 24.59
CA ALA A 19 9.86 -12.05 24.32
C ALA A 19 9.03 -11.31 25.39
N LEU A 20 7.99 -10.57 24.96
CA LEU A 20 7.09 -9.88 25.86
C LEU A 20 6.43 -10.92 26.79
N ASP A 21 6.51 -10.69 28.08
CA ASP A 21 5.79 -11.43 29.09
C ASP A 21 4.28 -11.23 28.92
N GLU A 22 3.46 -12.18 29.35
CA GLU A 22 2.00 -12.08 29.30
C GLU A 22 1.48 -10.86 30.04
N GLN A 23 2.11 -10.47 31.16
CA GLN A 23 1.74 -9.28 31.93
C GLN A 23 2.02 -7.98 31.14
N ASP A 24 3.16 -7.89 30.47
CA ASP A 24 3.52 -6.71 29.67
C ASP A 24 2.66 -6.64 28.38
N THR A 25 2.38 -7.78 27.78
CA THR A 25 1.42 -7.89 26.67
C THR A 25 0.03 -7.42 27.12
N GLY A 26 -0.44 -7.84 28.29
CA GLY A 26 -1.71 -7.42 28.85
C GLY A 26 -1.78 -5.91 29.12
N LYS A 27 -0.73 -5.30 29.67
CA LYS A 27 -0.66 -3.83 29.87
C LYS A 27 -0.70 -3.06 28.55
N ILE A 28 0.03 -3.52 27.53
CA ILE A 28 0.05 -2.90 26.21
C ILE A 28 -1.33 -2.99 25.55
N LEU A 29 -1.98 -4.16 25.59
CA LEU A 29 -3.32 -4.37 25.05
C LEU A 29 -4.36 -3.50 25.77
N ALA A 30 -4.29 -3.41 27.09
CA ALA A 30 -5.17 -2.56 27.89
C ALA A 30 -4.96 -1.07 27.58
N ALA A 31 -3.72 -0.60 27.44
CA ALA A 31 -3.40 0.78 27.09
C ALA A 31 -3.89 1.15 25.67
N LEU A 32 -3.80 0.19 24.74
CA LEU A 32 -4.33 0.34 23.38
C LEU A 32 -5.85 0.12 23.30
N LYS A 33 -6.51 -0.17 24.43
CA LYS A 33 -7.94 -0.54 24.50
C LYS A 33 -8.32 -1.65 23.52
N ILE A 34 -7.36 -2.52 23.19
CA ILE A 34 -7.60 -3.73 22.43
C ILE A 34 -8.11 -4.75 23.44
N THR A 35 -9.43 -4.87 23.55
CA THR A 35 -10.04 -5.86 24.43
C THR A 35 -9.77 -7.26 23.88
N ALA A 36 -9.12 -8.10 24.68
CA ALA A 36 -9.00 -9.54 24.45
C ALA A 36 -10.38 -10.21 24.63
N GLN A 37 -11.34 -9.86 23.82
CA GLN A 37 -12.61 -10.59 23.74
C GLN A 37 -12.45 -11.71 22.71
N PRO A 38 -13.12 -12.85 22.91
CA PRO A 38 -12.86 -14.05 22.11
C PRO A 38 -13.06 -13.76 20.62
N VAL A 39 -12.02 -14.02 19.85
CA VAL A 39 -11.90 -14.24 18.39
C VAL A 39 -12.72 -13.33 17.42
N ASN A 40 -13.79 -12.65 17.81
CA ASN A 40 -14.70 -11.98 16.87
C ASN A 40 -14.67 -10.44 16.87
N ARG A 41 -13.86 -9.77 17.69
CA ARG A 41 -13.79 -8.28 17.70
C ARG A 41 -12.38 -7.77 18.00
N GLN A 42 -11.42 -8.12 17.19
CA GLN A 42 -10.06 -7.54 17.27
C GLN A 42 -9.97 -6.28 16.38
N THR A 43 -10.92 -5.37 16.51
CA THR A 43 -10.84 -4.05 15.89
C THR A 43 -10.37 -3.04 16.92
N ALA A 44 -9.59 -2.06 16.48
CA ALA A 44 -9.22 -0.93 17.33
C ALA A 44 -10.45 -0.09 17.69
N ASP A 45 -10.48 0.45 18.91
CA ASP A 45 -11.56 1.35 19.32
C ASP A 45 -11.59 2.60 18.42
N GLY A 46 -12.79 2.95 17.92
CA GLY A 46 -13.00 4.12 17.07
C GLY A 46 -12.56 5.43 17.73
N LEU A 47 -12.65 5.53 19.07
CA LEU A 47 -12.19 6.70 19.82
C LEU A 47 -10.67 6.91 19.68
N LEU A 48 -9.88 5.83 19.62
CA LEU A 48 -8.43 5.90 19.38
C LEU A 48 -8.08 6.36 17.97
N LEU A 49 -8.97 6.14 17.02
CA LEU A 49 -8.77 6.44 15.60
C LEU A 49 -9.45 7.74 15.15
N MET A 50 -9.86 8.61 16.09
CA MET A 50 -10.47 9.89 15.73
C MET A 50 -9.47 10.86 15.09
N GLN A 51 -8.26 10.93 15.63
CA GLN A 51 -7.25 11.86 15.14
C GLN A 51 -6.49 11.30 13.92
N THR A 52 -6.17 12.17 12.97
CA THR A 52 -5.42 11.80 11.75
C THR A 52 -4.06 11.16 12.07
N CYS A 53 -3.35 11.66 13.08
CA CYS A 53 -2.07 11.08 13.49
C CYS A 53 -2.22 9.64 14.00
N CYS A 54 -3.31 9.35 14.74
CA CYS A 54 -3.61 8.01 15.24
C CYS A 54 -3.97 7.05 14.09
N LYS A 55 -4.75 7.51 13.11
CA LYS A 55 -5.07 6.74 11.89
C LYS A 55 -3.79 6.37 11.13
N ARG A 56 -2.89 7.35 10.90
CA ARG A 56 -1.60 7.13 10.25
C ARG A 56 -0.73 6.13 11.01
N ALA A 57 -0.64 6.28 12.33
CA ALA A 57 0.11 5.35 13.18
C ALA A 57 -0.45 3.94 13.14
N PHE A 58 -1.78 3.79 13.13
CA PHE A 58 -2.45 2.49 13.02
C PHE A 58 -2.17 1.81 11.68
N ILE A 59 -2.33 2.52 10.54
CA ILE A 59 -2.02 2.00 9.20
C ILE A 59 -0.55 1.57 9.12
N ARG A 60 0.37 2.39 9.63
CA ARG A 60 1.80 2.08 9.69
C ARG A 60 2.07 0.80 10.50
N GLY A 61 1.46 0.69 11.68
CA GLY A 61 1.58 -0.49 12.54
C GLY A 61 1.05 -1.76 11.87
N ALA A 62 -0.13 -1.70 11.26
CA ALA A 62 -0.73 -2.79 10.50
C ALA A 62 0.17 -3.24 9.34
N PHE A 63 0.70 -2.29 8.58
CA PHE A 63 1.63 -2.60 7.49
C PHE A 63 2.93 -3.23 8.00
N MET A 64 3.51 -2.74 9.08
CA MET A 64 4.73 -3.32 9.66
C MET A 64 4.51 -4.72 10.20
N ALA A 65 3.29 -5.05 10.62
CA ALA A 65 2.94 -6.37 11.15
C ALA A 65 2.71 -7.40 10.04
N ALA A 66 1.95 -7.06 9.00
CA ALA A 66 1.46 -8.00 8.02
C ALA A 66 1.37 -7.43 6.58
N GLY A 67 2.05 -6.32 6.32
CA GLY A 67 2.04 -5.66 5.01
C GLY A 67 3.18 -6.11 4.12
N SER A 68 2.94 -6.04 2.81
CA SER A 68 3.96 -6.21 1.79
C SER A 68 3.75 -5.28 0.59
N ILE A 69 4.85 -4.93 -0.08
CA ILE A 69 4.85 -4.17 -1.34
C ILE A 69 5.69 -4.92 -2.35
N SER A 70 5.16 -5.10 -3.55
CA SER A 70 5.90 -5.70 -4.66
C SER A 70 6.99 -4.76 -5.19
N ASP A 71 8.01 -5.35 -5.84
CA ASP A 71 9.01 -4.58 -6.57
C ASP A 71 8.32 -3.71 -7.65
N PRO A 72 8.44 -2.38 -7.57
CA PRO A 72 7.79 -1.46 -8.50
C PRO A 72 8.27 -1.63 -9.95
N ASN A 73 9.42 -2.25 -10.17
CA ASN A 73 9.90 -2.58 -11.52
C ASN A 73 9.04 -3.66 -12.19
N LYS A 74 8.49 -4.59 -11.41
CA LYS A 74 7.67 -5.71 -11.90
C LYS A 74 6.20 -5.34 -11.94
N ALA A 75 5.62 -5.00 -10.79
CA ALA A 75 4.19 -4.68 -10.67
C ALA A 75 3.95 -3.73 -9.51
N TYR A 76 2.85 -2.97 -9.58
CA TYR A 76 2.37 -2.18 -8.45
C TYR A 76 1.39 -3.05 -7.65
N HIS A 77 1.77 -3.42 -6.45
CA HIS A 77 0.92 -4.16 -5.54
C HIS A 77 1.32 -3.89 -4.10
N PHE A 78 0.38 -3.38 -3.34
CA PHE A 78 0.46 -3.16 -1.91
C PHE A 78 -0.60 -4.03 -1.26
N GLU A 79 -0.27 -4.74 -0.20
CA GLU A 79 -1.22 -5.56 0.53
C GLU A 79 -0.94 -5.59 2.03
N ILE A 80 -2.01 -5.74 2.82
CA ILE A 80 -1.94 -6.01 4.25
C ILE A 80 -2.88 -7.18 4.54
N VAL A 81 -2.35 -8.21 5.18
CA VAL A 81 -3.11 -9.42 5.52
C VAL A 81 -3.78 -9.24 6.88
N CYS A 82 -5.08 -9.49 6.95
CA CYS A 82 -5.89 -9.44 8.16
C CYS A 82 -6.44 -10.84 8.49
N HIS A 83 -6.58 -11.14 9.77
CA HIS A 83 -7.13 -12.42 10.21
C HIS A 83 -8.66 -12.45 10.16
N THR A 84 -9.32 -11.32 10.40
CA THR A 84 -10.77 -11.23 10.42
C THR A 84 -11.28 -10.22 9.40
N LYS A 85 -12.54 -10.40 8.98
CA LYS A 85 -13.21 -9.51 8.03
C LYS A 85 -13.40 -8.11 8.60
N GLU A 86 -13.67 -8.02 9.89
CA GLU A 86 -13.86 -6.77 10.63
C GLU A 86 -12.58 -5.93 10.64
N GLN A 87 -11.42 -6.57 10.89
CA GLN A 87 -10.11 -5.91 10.79
C GLN A 87 -9.85 -5.37 9.39
N ALA A 88 -10.14 -6.18 8.36
CA ALA A 88 -9.94 -5.78 6.98
C ALA A 88 -10.84 -4.60 6.60
N LYS A 89 -12.12 -4.60 7.02
CA LYS A 89 -13.05 -3.48 6.81
C LYS A 89 -12.56 -2.21 7.49
N GLN A 90 -12.19 -2.29 8.77
CA GLN A 90 -11.67 -1.14 9.51
C GLN A 90 -10.44 -0.54 8.82
N LEU A 91 -9.50 -1.38 8.39
CA LEU A 91 -8.30 -0.93 7.70
C LEU A 91 -8.61 -0.33 6.33
N GLN A 92 -9.55 -0.93 5.57
CA GLN A 92 -10.03 -0.38 4.30
C GLN A 92 -10.66 1.00 4.49
N GLU A 93 -11.56 1.15 5.45
CA GLU A 93 -12.22 2.43 5.76
C GLU A 93 -11.20 3.52 6.13
N LEU A 94 -10.18 3.17 6.90
CA LEU A 94 -9.10 4.09 7.26
C LEU A 94 -8.28 4.51 6.03
N LEU A 95 -7.92 3.59 5.15
CA LEU A 95 -7.20 3.88 3.92
C LEU A 95 -8.04 4.73 2.97
N CYS A 96 -9.30 4.34 2.72
CA CYS A 96 -10.23 5.10 1.89
C CYS A 96 -10.51 6.51 2.44
N GLY A 97 -10.45 6.70 3.76
CA GLY A 97 -10.53 8.02 4.39
C GLY A 97 -9.36 8.96 4.07
N PHE A 98 -8.31 8.47 3.42
CA PHE A 98 -7.19 9.23 2.85
C PHE A 98 -7.20 9.22 1.32
N ASP A 99 -8.35 9.05 0.70
CA ASP A 99 -8.55 9.05 -0.76
C ASP A 99 -7.79 7.93 -1.51
N THR A 100 -7.49 6.81 -0.85
CA THR A 100 -6.87 5.65 -1.50
C THR A 100 -7.92 4.61 -1.89
N ASP A 101 -7.80 4.00 -3.10
CA ASP A 101 -8.70 2.93 -3.57
C ASP A 101 -8.26 1.55 -3.02
N ALA A 102 -8.48 1.35 -1.72
CA ALA A 102 -8.18 0.08 -1.06
C ALA A 102 -9.36 -0.91 -1.22
N LYS A 103 -9.05 -2.14 -1.62
CA LYS A 103 -10.01 -3.23 -1.84
C LYS A 103 -9.73 -4.40 -0.93
N ILE A 104 -10.77 -5.19 -0.64
CA ILE A 104 -10.64 -6.41 0.16
C ILE A 104 -10.85 -7.63 -0.73
N VAL A 105 -10.04 -8.66 -0.53
CA VAL A 105 -10.21 -9.98 -1.12
C VAL A 105 -9.96 -11.05 -0.06
N GLU A 106 -10.72 -12.13 -0.12
CA GLU A 106 -10.48 -13.31 0.70
C GLU A 106 -9.54 -14.26 -0.03
N ARG A 107 -8.45 -14.68 0.64
CA ARG A 107 -7.48 -15.63 0.12
C ARG A 107 -7.07 -16.63 1.21
N LYS A 108 -7.24 -17.91 0.97
CA LYS A 108 -6.79 -19.00 1.86
C LYS A 108 -7.25 -18.81 3.32
N GLY A 109 -8.48 -18.34 3.54
CA GLY A 109 -9.03 -18.11 4.88
C GLY A 109 -8.54 -16.83 5.58
N HIS A 110 -7.82 -15.95 4.87
CA HIS A 110 -7.42 -14.62 5.35
C HIS A 110 -8.05 -13.53 4.50
N TYR A 111 -8.24 -12.36 5.08
CA TYR A 111 -8.73 -11.17 4.39
C TYR A 111 -7.55 -10.27 4.05
N VAL A 112 -7.39 -9.93 2.78
CA VAL A 112 -6.28 -9.12 2.29
C VAL A 112 -6.81 -7.77 1.82
N VAL A 113 -6.37 -6.70 2.45
CA VAL A 113 -6.60 -5.33 1.97
C VAL A 113 -5.49 -5.00 0.99
N TYR A 114 -5.83 -4.60 -0.25
CA TYR A 114 -4.84 -4.38 -1.28
C TYR A 114 -5.11 -3.13 -2.13
N ILE A 115 -4.04 -2.57 -2.69
CA ILE A 115 -4.03 -1.47 -3.65
C ILE A 115 -3.16 -1.87 -4.83
N LYS A 116 -3.63 -1.60 -6.07
CA LYS A 116 -2.91 -1.92 -7.31
C LYS A 116 -2.44 -0.70 -8.08
N GLU A 117 -2.98 0.46 -7.79
CA GLU A 117 -2.63 1.68 -8.49
C GLU A 117 -1.39 2.33 -7.88
N GLY A 118 -0.40 2.63 -8.73
CA GLY A 118 0.88 3.18 -8.28
C GLY A 118 0.75 4.52 -7.55
N ALA A 119 -0.19 5.39 -7.96
CA ALA A 119 -0.45 6.65 -7.30
C ALA A 119 -0.94 6.43 -5.85
N HIS A 120 -1.96 5.60 -5.65
CA HIS A 120 -2.49 5.30 -4.32
C HIS A 120 -1.50 4.53 -3.42
N ILE A 121 -0.53 3.79 -4.01
CA ILE A 121 0.57 3.19 -3.23
C ILE A 121 1.52 4.27 -2.74
N VAL A 122 1.84 5.29 -3.56
CA VAL A 122 2.64 6.45 -3.15
C VAL A 122 1.93 7.20 -2.02
N ASP A 123 0.61 7.44 -2.14
CA ASP A 123 -0.19 8.07 -1.09
C ASP A 123 -0.16 7.25 0.20
N SER A 124 -0.28 5.93 0.11
CA SER A 124 -0.18 5.02 1.27
C SER A 124 1.19 5.10 1.96
N LEU A 125 2.29 5.19 1.19
CA LEU A 125 3.63 5.40 1.73
C LEU A 125 3.77 6.76 2.41
N ASN A 126 3.14 7.80 1.86
CA ASN A 126 3.10 9.14 2.46
C ASN A 126 2.31 9.13 3.79
N ILE A 127 1.15 8.47 3.83
CA ILE A 127 0.34 8.29 5.05
C ILE A 127 1.17 7.62 6.14
N MET A 128 1.96 6.60 5.78
CA MET A 128 2.84 5.87 6.69
C MET A 128 4.14 6.61 7.02
N GLU A 129 4.40 7.79 6.43
CA GLU A 129 5.64 8.57 6.56
C GLU A 129 6.90 7.79 6.13
N ALA A 130 6.75 6.90 5.15
CA ALA A 130 7.82 6.09 4.59
C ALA A 130 8.52 6.81 3.42
N TYR A 131 8.99 8.03 3.64
CA TYR A 131 9.47 8.95 2.60
C TYR A 131 10.59 8.40 1.72
N VAL A 132 11.52 7.63 2.29
CA VAL A 132 12.62 7.04 1.49
C VAL A 132 12.08 6.01 0.49
N SER A 133 11.13 5.18 0.91
CA SER A 133 10.50 4.19 0.04
C SER A 133 9.58 4.86 -0.98
N LEU A 134 8.88 5.92 -0.58
CA LEU A 134 8.07 6.75 -1.45
C LEU A 134 8.89 7.32 -2.60
N MET A 135 10.01 7.98 -2.30
CA MET A 135 10.88 8.57 -3.33
C MET A 135 11.44 7.53 -4.29
N LYS A 136 11.82 6.35 -3.79
CA LYS A 136 12.28 5.25 -4.64
C LYS A 136 11.19 4.77 -5.60
N LEU A 137 9.97 4.58 -5.11
CA LEU A 137 8.83 4.13 -5.91
C LEU A 137 8.43 5.18 -6.94
N GLU A 138 8.38 6.45 -6.55
CA GLU A 138 8.04 7.57 -7.43
C GLU A 138 9.05 7.73 -8.57
N ASN A 139 10.34 7.62 -8.30
CA ASN A 139 11.36 7.65 -9.34
C ASN A 139 11.17 6.53 -10.38
N VAL A 140 10.84 5.31 -9.93
CA VAL A 140 10.55 4.20 -10.85
C VAL A 140 9.28 4.47 -11.66
N ARG A 141 8.25 5.05 -11.03
CA ARG A 141 6.98 5.42 -11.69
C ARG A 141 7.22 6.43 -12.80
N ILE A 142 7.93 7.51 -12.51
CA ILE A 142 8.27 8.55 -13.50
C ILE A 142 9.04 7.96 -14.69
N LEU A 143 10.07 7.14 -14.43
CA LEU A 143 10.84 6.51 -15.49
C LEU A 143 9.99 5.59 -16.36
N LYS A 144 9.05 4.84 -15.79
CA LYS A 144 8.11 4.00 -16.54
C LYS A 144 7.16 4.83 -17.39
N GLU A 145 6.61 5.91 -16.84
CA GLU A 145 5.73 6.83 -17.57
C GLU A 145 6.45 7.49 -18.76
N MET A 146 7.68 7.94 -18.55
CA MET A 146 8.49 8.51 -19.63
C MET A 146 8.75 7.47 -20.75
N ARG A 147 9.16 6.26 -20.40
CA ARG A 147 9.37 5.17 -21.38
C ARG A 147 8.09 4.85 -22.13
N ASN A 148 6.95 4.74 -21.44
CA ASN A 148 5.66 4.47 -22.06
C ASN A 148 5.24 5.60 -22.99
N SER A 149 5.47 6.86 -22.63
CA SER A 149 5.19 8.03 -23.48
C SER A 149 6.02 7.99 -24.76
N VAL A 150 7.33 7.75 -24.63
CA VAL A 150 8.23 7.63 -25.79
C VAL A 150 7.80 6.46 -26.69
N ASN A 151 7.54 5.29 -26.12
CA ASN A 151 7.11 4.12 -26.90
C ASN A 151 5.78 4.38 -27.64
N ARG A 152 4.81 5.04 -27.00
CA ARG A 152 3.54 5.41 -27.65
C ARG A 152 3.77 6.36 -28.81
N LYS A 153 4.65 7.35 -28.64
CA LYS A 153 5.00 8.29 -29.70
C LYS A 153 5.65 7.60 -30.90
N VAL A 154 6.67 6.77 -30.64
CA VAL A 154 7.36 5.99 -31.67
C VAL A 154 6.39 5.06 -32.43
N ASN A 155 5.51 4.34 -31.69
CA ASN A 155 4.53 3.45 -32.31
C ASN A 155 3.54 4.22 -33.18
N CYS A 156 3.09 5.40 -32.74
CA CYS A 156 2.20 6.27 -33.48
C CYS A 156 2.88 6.77 -34.79
N GLU A 157 4.11 7.25 -34.69
CA GLU A 157 4.88 7.72 -35.85
C GLU A 157 5.13 6.60 -36.87
N THR A 158 5.56 5.42 -36.39
CA THR A 158 5.77 4.23 -37.23
C THR A 158 4.48 3.81 -37.96
N ALA A 159 3.36 3.78 -37.24
CA ALA A 159 2.06 3.44 -37.88
C ALA A 159 1.63 4.47 -38.91
N ASN A 160 1.89 5.76 -38.69
CA ASN A 160 1.57 6.82 -39.65
C ASN A 160 2.46 6.72 -40.91
N ILE A 161 3.78 6.49 -40.74
CA ILE A 161 4.70 6.26 -41.86
C ILE A 161 4.23 5.07 -42.70
N SER A 162 3.91 3.93 -42.08
CA SER A 162 3.42 2.75 -42.78
C SER A 162 2.16 3.02 -43.56
N LYS A 163 1.19 3.78 -43.00
CA LYS A 163 -0.03 4.18 -43.71
C LYS A 163 0.28 5.07 -44.90
N THR A 164 1.18 6.03 -44.76
CA THR A 164 1.57 6.97 -45.82
C THR A 164 2.26 6.21 -46.97
N VAL A 165 3.19 5.31 -46.65
CA VAL A 165 3.86 4.48 -47.66
C VAL A 165 2.86 3.59 -48.43
N ASN A 166 1.98 2.91 -47.71
CA ASN A 166 0.97 2.06 -48.33
C ASN A 166 0.01 2.86 -49.25
N ALA A 167 -0.39 4.06 -48.84
CA ALA A 167 -1.21 4.94 -49.65
C ALA A 167 -0.45 5.38 -50.92
N ALA A 168 0.82 5.75 -50.79
CA ALA A 168 1.65 6.12 -51.95
C ALA A 168 1.84 4.96 -52.92
N VAL A 169 2.12 3.75 -52.42
CA VAL A 169 2.24 2.54 -53.27
C VAL A 169 0.94 2.29 -54.04
N LYS A 170 -0.21 2.36 -53.38
CA LYS A 170 -1.51 2.18 -54.02
C LYS A 170 -1.76 3.23 -55.10
N GLN A 171 -1.44 4.50 -54.88
CA GLN A 171 -1.56 5.56 -55.86
C GLN A 171 -0.69 5.32 -57.10
N ILE A 172 0.52 4.78 -56.92
CA ILE A 172 1.40 4.43 -58.03
C ILE A 172 0.85 3.27 -58.83
N GLU A 173 0.24 2.27 -58.19
CA GLU A 173 -0.42 1.15 -58.85
C GLU A 173 -1.66 1.60 -59.66
N ASP A 174 -2.45 2.54 -59.11
CA ASP A 174 -3.65 3.08 -59.74
C ASP A 174 -3.34 3.97 -61.00
N ILE A 175 -2.10 4.48 -61.11
CA ILE A 175 -1.64 5.33 -62.23
C ILE A 175 -1.02 4.50 -63.39
N ARG A 176 -0.63 3.27 -63.14
CA ARG A 176 -0.09 2.34 -64.16
C ARG A 176 -1.18 1.62 -64.92
#